data_50c8bb1a7f8b3f436b4bf7928ac60e09
#
_entry.id   50c8bb1a7f8b3f436b4bf7928ac60e09
#
_cell.length_a   1.000
_cell.length_b   1.000
_cell.length_c   1.000
_cell.angle_alpha   90.00
_cell.angle_beta   90.00
_cell.angle_gamma   90.00
#
_symmetry.space_group_name_H-M   'P 1'
#
loop_
_entity.id
_entity.type
_entity.pdbx_description
1 polymer ?
#
loop_
_entity_poly.entity_id
_entity_poly.type
_entity_poly.pdbx_seq_one_letter_code
_entity_poly.pdbx_strand_id
1 'polypeptide(L)'
;MTKRSEDALIALRQIQRRTEQASKRLAAMVGLTPSQLLVMQILSERGEVSAGELSKMTQLKHATITTLVDKLVTRGLLSRRRCEEDRRRVWLTLLPEGQTAITTAPDLLQDTFEARFDKLPDSHQAMLVSSLERITALLDAEDLEAAPILDIGALDERPA
;
A
#
# COMPACT_ATOMS: atom_id res chain seq x y z
N MET A 1 5.94 12.53 -29.72
CA MET A 1 5.42 11.35 -29.00
C MET A 1 4.84 10.38 -30.01
N THR A 2 5.12 9.08 -29.92
CA THR A 2 4.55 8.09 -30.83
C THR A 2 3.16 7.66 -30.33
N LYS A 3 2.29 7.17 -31.23
CA LYS A 3 0.96 6.66 -30.84
C LYS A 3 1.07 5.56 -29.76
N ARG A 4 2.07 4.68 -29.86
CA ARG A 4 2.30 3.62 -28.87
C ARG A 4 2.71 4.14 -27.48
N SER A 5 3.49 5.22 -27.42
CA SER A 5 3.83 5.85 -26.13
C SER A 5 2.62 6.55 -25.50
N GLU A 6 1.73 7.12 -26.31
CA GLU A 6 0.45 7.67 -25.83
C GLU A 6 -0.44 6.58 -25.26
N ASP A 7 -0.62 5.46 -25.97
CA ASP A 7 -1.42 4.33 -25.52
C ASP A 7 -0.88 3.76 -24.19
N ALA A 8 0.44 3.63 -24.05
CA ALA A 8 1.08 3.17 -22.82
C ALA A 8 0.84 4.14 -21.64
N LEU A 9 0.98 5.45 -21.87
CA LEU A 9 0.72 6.46 -20.83
C LEU A 9 -0.76 6.49 -20.42
N ILE A 10 -1.68 6.28 -21.35
CA ILE A 10 -3.12 6.16 -21.06
C ILE A 10 -3.36 4.95 -20.18
N ALA A 11 -2.78 3.78 -20.50
CA ALA A 11 -2.94 2.57 -19.70
C ALA A 11 -2.40 2.73 -18.28
N LEU A 12 -1.20 3.31 -18.12
CA LEU A 12 -0.63 3.63 -16.81
C LEU A 12 -1.54 4.55 -15.99
N ARG A 13 -2.07 5.61 -16.63
CA ARG A 13 -3.00 6.52 -15.95
C ARG A 13 -4.32 5.85 -15.56
N GLN A 14 -4.82 4.92 -16.36
CA GLN A 14 -6.00 4.14 -16.02
C GLN A 14 -5.77 3.25 -14.79
N ILE A 15 -4.61 2.60 -14.72
CA ILE A 15 -4.19 1.81 -13.54
C ILE A 15 -4.12 2.71 -12.31
N GLN A 16 -3.39 3.83 -12.37
CA GLN A 16 -3.27 4.78 -11.26
C GLN A 16 -4.64 5.26 -10.77
N ARG A 17 -5.51 5.70 -11.67
CA ARG A 17 -6.86 6.16 -11.31
C ARG A 17 -7.69 5.05 -10.65
N ARG A 18 -7.56 3.81 -11.12
CA ARG A 18 -8.32 2.69 -10.55
C ARG A 18 -7.83 2.35 -9.15
N THR A 19 -6.52 2.35 -8.90
CA THR A 19 -5.96 2.13 -7.56
C THR A 19 -6.33 3.25 -6.60
N GLU A 20 -6.26 4.52 -7.04
CA GLU A 20 -6.69 5.66 -6.22
C GLU A 20 -8.17 5.59 -5.82
N GLN A 21 -9.04 5.23 -6.77
CA GLN A 21 -10.49 5.09 -6.49
C GLN A 21 -10.77 3.94 -5.52
N ALA A 22 -10.10 2.79 -5.69
CA ALA A 22 -10.25 1.65 -4.80
C ALA A 22 -9.81 2.00 -3.37
N SER A 23 -8.63 2.61 -3.23
CA SER A 23 -8.08 3.06 -1.95
C SER A 23 -9.01 4.05 -1.23
N LYS A 24 -9.54 5.04 -1.94
CA LYS A 24 -10.47 6.02 -1.37
C LYS A 24 -11.79 5.38 -0.91
N ARG A 25 -12.32 4.47 -1.71
CA ARG A 25 -13.57 3.75 -1.34
C ARG A 25 -13.35 2.90 -0.11
N LEU A 26 -12.28 2.10 -0.10
CA LEU A 26 -11.97 1.20 1.01
C LEU A 26 -11.71 1.99 2.30
N ALA A 27 -10.91 3.05 2.23
CA ALA A 27 -10.64 3.92 3.36
C ALA A 27 -11.92 4.55 3.93
N ALA A 28 -12.82 5.02 3.07
CA ALA A 28 -14.10 5.58 3.49
C ALA A 28 -14.99 4.54 4.18
N MET A 29 -15.01 3.29 3.70
CA MET A 29 -15.82 2.21 4.27
C MET A 29 -15.38 1.84 5.68
N VAL A 30 -14.09 1.85 5.96
CA VAL A 30 -13.52 1.52 7.29
C VAL A 30 -13.29 2.77 8.15
N GLY A 31 -13.66 3.95 7.66
CA GLY A 31 -13.49 5.23 8.39
C GLY A 31 -12.02 5.62 8.59
N LEU A 32 -11.17 5.33 7.63
CA LEU A 32 -9.74 5.64 7.63
C LEU A 32 -9.40 6.61 6.49
N THR A 33 -8.21 7.19 6.56
CA THR A 33 -7.60 7.83 5.38
C THR A 33 -6.84 6.79 4.55
N PRO A 34 -6.59 7.02 3.25
CA PRO A 34 -5.79 6.12 2.44
C PRO A 34 -4.41 5.79 3.06
N SER A 35 -3.72 6.79 3.61
CA SER A 35 -2.42 6.56 4.28
C SER A 35 -2.52 5.72 5.56
N GLN A 36 -3.61 5.88 6.33
CA GLN A 36 -3.86 5.03 7.50
C GLN A 36 -4.14 3.59 7.09
N LEU A 37 -4.94 3.42 6.05
CA LEU A 37 -5.25 2.10 5.49
C LEU A 37 -3.97 1.41 5.01
N LEU A 38 -3.11 2.10 4.26
CA LEU A 38 -1.82 1.58 3.81
C LEU A 38 -0.98 1.03 4.96
N VAL A 39 -0.80 1.82 6.02
CA VAL A 39 -0.04 1.39 7.20
C VAL A 39 -0.61 0.10 7.79
N MET A 40 -1.93 0.02 7.88
CA MET A 40 -2.61 -1.15 8.44
C MET A 40 -2.49 -2.37 7.52
N GLN A 41 -2.59 -2.21 6.21
CA GLN A 41 -2.42 -3.30 5.24
C GLN A 41 -1.00 -3.87 5.29
N ILE A 42 0.04 -3.02 5.30
CA ILE A 42 1.43 -3.46 5.46
C ILE A 42 1.61 -4.28 6.74
N LEU A 43 1.04 -3.82 7.86
CA LEU A 43 1.12 -4.52 9.12
C LEU A 43 0.32 -5.84 9.12
N SER A 44 -0.80 -5.90 8.41
CA SER A 44 -1.57 -7.15 8.25
C SER A 44 -0.77 -8.21 7.51
N GLU A 45 -0.01 -7.83 6.49
CA GLU A 45 0.78 -8.77 5.69
C GLU A 45 2.12 -9.15 6.34
N ARG A 46 2.79 -8.17 6.95
CA ARG A 46 4.15 -8.34 7.50
C ARG A 46 4.18 -8.73 8.96
N GLY A 47 3.06 -8.58 9.68
CA GLY A 47 2.96 -8.81 11.12
C GLY A 47 3.52 -7.63 11.92
N GLU A 48 4.77 -7.70 12.36
CA GLU A 48 5.44 -6.64 13.12
C GLU A 48 6.43 -5.88 12.22
N VAL A 49 6.31 -4.56 12.16
CA VAL A 49 7.16 -3.69 11.33
C VAL A 49 7.61 -2.48 12.14
N SER A 50 8.84 -2.03 11.96
CA SER A 50 9.31 -0.81 12.61
C SER A 50 8.80 0.47 11.91
N ALA A 51 8.68 1.55 12.66
CA ALA A 51 8.29 2.84 12.09
C ALA A 51 9.25 3.35 11.00
N GLY A 52 10.54 2.99 11.10
CA GLY A 52 11.54 3.30 10.07
C GLY A 52 11.31 2.51 8.78
N GLU A 53 10.98 1.23 8.87
CA GLU A 53 10.63 0.39 7.72
C GLU A 53 9.34 0.87 7.06
N LEU A 54 8.30 1.23 7.84
CA LEU A 54 7.09 1.83 7.29
C LEU A 54 7.39 3.10 6.51
N SER A 55 8.27 3.97 7.02
CA SER A 55 8.66 5.19 6.33
C SER A 55 9.30 4.90 4.96
N LYS A 56 10.15 3.89 4.89
CA LYS A 56 10.77 3.46 3.62
C LYS A 56 9.76 2.87 2.65
N MET A 57 8.93 1.94 3.12
CA MET A 57 7.95 1.24 2.28
C MET A 57 6.85 2.16 1.74
N THR A 58 6.46 3.15 2.52
CA THR A 58 5.38 4.10 2.16
C THR A 58 5.91 5.35 1.47
N GLN A 59 7.23 5.58 1.45
CA GLN A 59 7.85 6.84 1.02
C GLN A 59 7.38 8.08 1.80
N LEU A 60 6.73 7.88 2.95
CA LEU A 60 6.28 8.96 3.83
C LEU A 60 7.41 9.38 4.78
N LYS A 61 7.45 10.66 5.10
CA LYS A 61 8.39 11.19 6.10
C LYS A 61 8.12 10.56 7.47
N HIS A 62 9.17 10.34 8.24
CA HIS A 62 9.07 9.72 9.57
C HIS A 62 8.09 10.45 10.51
N ALA A 63 8.04 11.78 10.43
CA ALA A 63 7.08 12.58 11.20
C ALA A 63 5.62 12.28 10.80
N THR A 64 5.36 12.08 9.52
CA THR A 64 4.02 11.70 9.02
C THR A 64 3.65 10.31 9.53
N ILE A 65 4.56 9.33 9.46
CA ILE A 65 4.33 7.97 10.02
C ILE A 65 4.01 8.06 11.51
N THR A 66 4.76 8.83 12.28
CA THR A 66 4.50 9.01 13.72
C THR A 66 3.08 9.52 13.97
N THR A 67 2.65 10.55 13.24
CA THR A 67 1.30 11.12 13.38
C THR A 67 0.20 10.14 12.99
N LEU A 68 0.40 9.37 11.90
CA LEU A 68 -0.55 8.34 11.46
C LEU A 68 -0.66 7.22 12.50
N VAL A 69 0.47 6.74 12.99
CA VAL A 69 0.53 5.69 14.02
C VAL A 69 -0.14 6.15 15.31
N ASP A 70 0.13 7.36 15.78
CA ASP A 70 -0.50 7.90 17.00
C ASP A 70 -2.03 7.93 16.89
N LYS A 71 -2.56 8.35 15.73
CA LYS A 71 -4.01 8.33 15.47
C LYS A 71 -4.58 6.90 15.47
N LEU A 72 -3.88 5.94 14.89
CA LEU A 72 -4.32 4.54 14.84
C LEU A 72 -4.24 3.85 16.21
N VAL A 73 -3.19 4.15 16.99
CA VAL A 73 -3.05 3.67 18.38
C VAL A 73 -4.17 4.24 19.27
N THR A 74 -4.46 5.55 19.14
CA THR A 74 -5.56 6.20 19.89
C THR A 74 -6.91 5.57 19.58
N ARG A 75 -7.11 5.07 18.34
CA ARG A 75 -8.33 4.37 17.93
C ARG A 75 -8.33 2.89 18.32
N GLY A 76 -7.29 2.37 18.96
CA GLY A 76 -7.20 0.96 19.34
C GLY A 76 -7.00 0.00 18.15
N LEU A 77 -6.50 0.48 17.02
CA LEU A 77 -6.28 -0.32 15.81
C LEU A 77 -4.87 -0.89 15.73
N LEU A 78 -3.89 -0.20 16.32
CA LEU A 78 -2.49 -0.60 16.39
C LEU A 78 -1.99 -0.60 17.82
N SER A 79 -0.99 -1.43 18.09
CA SER A 79 -0.13 -1.31 19.26
C SER A 79 1.27 -0.85 18.87
N ARG A 80 1.96 -0.20 19.79
CA ARG A 80 3.36 0.17 19.64
C ARG A 80 4.18 -0.33 20.83
N ARG A 81 5.34 -0.87 20.54
CA ARG A 81 6.30 -1.35 21.55
C ARG A 81 7.68 -0.77 21.24
N ARG A 82 8.34 -0.20 22.24
CA ARG A 82 9.74 0.20 22.09
C ARG A 82 10.62 -1.04 22.09
N CYS A 83 11.66 -1.05 21.25
CA CYS A 83 12.66 -2.08 21.27
C CYS A 83 13.46 -2.00 22.59
N GLU A 84 13.70 -3.13 23.23
CA GLU A 84 14.47 -3.18 24.49
C GLU A 84 15.96 -2.92 24.23
N GLU A 85 16.47 -3.40 23.10
CA GLU A 85 17.88 -3.28 22.71
C GLU A 85 18.20 -1.89 22.12
N ASP A 86 17.29 -1.31 21.38
CA ASP A 86 17.43 0.03 20.80
C ASP A 86 16.14 0.85 21.00
N ARG A 87 16.14 1.70 22.03
CA ARG A 87 15.00 2.55 22.39
C ARG A 87 14.59 3.55 21.29
N ARG A 88 15.40 3.72 20.24
CA ARG A 88 15.07 4.52 19.06
C ARG A 88 14.15 3.78 18.09
N ARG A 89 14.14 2.44 18.16
CA ARG A 89 13.25 1.60 17.36
C ARG A 89 11.90 1.42 18.05
N VAL A 90 10.85 1.65 17.28
CA VAL A 90 9.46 1.42 17.70
C VAL A 90 8.88 0.36 16.77
N TRP A 91 8.46 -0.75 17.34
CA TRP A 91 7.77 -1.83 16.66
C TRP A 91 6.26 -1.60 16.71
N LEU A 92 5.62 -1.89 15.61
CA LEU A 92 4.19 -1.68 15.39
C LEU A 92 3.55 -2.99 15.00
N THR A 93 2.40 -3.29 15.59
CA THR A 93 1.59 -4.47 15.29
C THR A 93 0.13 -4.09 15.18
N LEU A 94 -0.58 -4.81 14.32
CA LEU A 94 -2.02 -4.65 14.18
C LEU A 94 -2.73 -5.31 15.37
N LEU A 95 -3.69 -4.61 15.97
CA LEU A 95 -4.57 -5.19 17.00
C LEU A 95 -5.73 -5.97 16.34
N PRO A 96 -6.42 -6.85 17.06
CA PRO A 96 -7.56 -7.61 16.52
C PRO A 96 -8.64 -6.73 15.87
N GLU A 97 -8.93 -5.58 16.48
CA GLU A 97 -9.87 -4.60 15.96
C GLU A 97 -9.41 -4.01 14.63
N GLY A 98 -8.10 -3.74 14.51
CA GLY A 98 -7.49 -3.29 13.26
C GLY A 98 -7.54 -4.37 12.17
N GLN A 99 -7.25 -5.62 12.53
CA GLN A 99 -7.37 -6.76 11.61
C GLN A 99 -8.82 -6.93 11.12
N THR A 100 -9.79 -6.85 12.02
CA THR A 100 -11.21 -6.92 11.68
C THR A 100 -11.60 -5.78 10.74
N ALA A 101 -11.14 -4.55 10.98
CA ALA A 101 -11.45 -3.41 10.13
C ALA A 101 -10.96 -3.60 8.67
N ILE A 102 -9.82 -4.25 8.47
CA ILE A 102 -9.32 -4.56 7.13
C ILE A 102 -10.09 -5.73 6.50
N THR A 103 -10.31 -6.81 7.23
CA THR A 103 -10.89 -8.05 6.69
C THR A 103 -12.40 -7.95 6.42
N THR A 104 -13.10 -7.03 7.09
CA THR A 104 -14.53 -6.79 6.84
C THR A 104 -14.78 -5.85 5.66
N ALA A 105 -13.74 -5.25 5.09
CA ALA A 105 -13.88 -4.43 3.90
C ALA A 105 -14.10 -5.33 2.67
N PRO A 106 -15.27 -5.27 2.00
CA PRO A 106 -15.54 -6.15 0.87
C PRO A 106 -14.80 -5.69 -0.39
N ASP A 107 -14.44 -6.66 -1.21
CA ASP A 107 -14.01 -6.48 -2.61
C ASP A 107 -12.77 -5.58 -2.76
N LEU A 108 -11.66 -6.00 -2.18
CA LEU A 108 -10.37 -5.37 -2.41
C LEU A 108 -10.01 -5.47 -3.90
N LEU A 109 -9.50 -4.39 -4.48
CA LEU A 109 -9.01 -4.41 -5.87
C LEU A 109 -7.93 -5.48 -6.05
N GLN A 110 -7.12 -5.69 -5.00
CA GLN A 110 -6.10 -6.73 -4.94
C GLN A 110 -6.72 -8.12 -5.10
N ASP A 111 -7.73 -8.47 -4.30
CA ASP A 111 -8.41 -9.78 -4.39
C ASP A 111 -8.98 -10.02 -5.79
N THR A 112 -9.57 -8.97 -6.39
CA THR A 112 -10.08 -9.04 -7.76
C THR A 112 -8.96 -9.25 -8.78
N PHE A 113 -7.82 -8.57 -8.59
CA PHE A 113 -6.64 -8.71 -9.46
C PHE A 113 -6.06 -10.11 -9.34
N GLU A 114 -5.77 -10.59 -8.14
CA GLU A 114 -5.20 -11.91 -7.86
C GLU A 114 -6.08 -13.02 -8.45
N ALA A 115 -7.37 -13.00 -8.15
CA ALA A 115 -8.31 -14.00 -8.65
C ALA A 115 -8.42 -14.04 -10.18
N ARG A 116 -8.10 -12.97 -10.88
CA ARG A 116 -8.08 -12.92 -12.35
C ARG A 116 -6.71 -13.25 -12.91
N PHE A 117 -5.66 -12.77 -12.26
CA PHE A 117 -4.28 -12.99 -12.68
C PHE A 117 -3.90 -14.47 -12.59
N ASP A 118 -4.27 -15.14 -11.49
CA ASP A 118 -3.96 -16.57 -11.26
C ASP A 118 -4.67 -17.52 -12.25
N LYS A 119 -5.73 -17.05 -12.90
CA LYS A 119 -6.42 -17.79 -13.97
C LYS A 119 -5.73 -17.70 -15.34
N LEU A 120 -4.77 -16.81 -15.49
CA LEU A 120 -4.02 -16.69 -16.74
C LEU A 120 -3.03 -17.87 -16.87
N PRO A 121 -2.74 -18.31 -18.10
CA PRO A 121 -1.64 -19.25 -18.33
C PRO A 121 -0.31 -18.69 -17.83
N ASP A 122 0.58 -19.52 -17.31
CA ASP A 122 1.91 -19.15 -16.78
C ASP A 122 2.69 -18.24 -17.75
N SER A 123 2.64 -18.54 -19.04
CA SER A 123 3.31 -17.74 -20.07
C SER A 123 2.78 -16.30 -20.13
N HIS A 124 1.48 -16.10 -19.92
CA HIS A 124 0.88 -14.77 -19.90
C HIS A 124 1.21 -14.05 -18.60
N GLN A 125 1.20 -14.74 -17.47
CA GLN A 125 1.62 -14.17 -16.18
C GLN A 125 3.07 -13.69 -16.27
N ALA A 126 3.99 -14.53 -16.74
CA ALA A 126 5.40 -14.19 -16.92
C ALA A 126 5.61 -12.99 -17.87
N MET A 127 4.87 -12.96 -18.98
CA MET A 127 4.92 -11.84 -19.94
C MET A 127 4.46 -10.53 -19.31
N LEU A 128 3.37 -10.54 -18.54
CA LEU A 128 2.84 -9.36 -17.86
C LEU A 128 3.80 -8.84 -16.80
N VAL A 129 4.36 -9.74 -15.97
CA VAL A 129 5.36 -9.36 -14.95
C VAL A 129 6.58 -8.73 -15.62
N SER A 130 7.17 -9.38 -16.62
CA SER A 130 8.33 -8.84 -17.35
C SER A 130 8.02 -7.49 -18.03
N SER A 131 6.79 -7.30 -18.53
CA SER A 131 6.38 -6.02 -19.12
C SER A 131 6.27 -4.92 -18.07
N LEU A 132 5.76 -5.21 -16.89
CA LEU A 132 5.68 -4.27 -15.77
C LEU A 132 7.07 -3.90 -15.26
N GLU A 133 7.98 -4.86 -15.10
CA GLU A 133 9.38 -4.62 -14.73
C GLU A 133 10.09 -3.68 -15.73
N ARG A 134 9.83 -3.86 -17.02
CA ARG A 134 10.37 -2.95 -18.04
C ARG A 134 9.78 -1.56 -17.97
N ILE A 135 8.51 -1.44 -17.60
CA ILE A 135 7.86 -0.14 -17.42
C ILE A 135 8.44 0.57 -16.19
N THR A 136 8.66 -0.13 -15.06
CA THR A 136 9.29 0.45 -13.88
C THR A 136 10.70 0.95 -14.17
N ALA A 137 11.48 0.19 -14.95
CA ALA A 137 12.80 0.62 -15.41
C ALA A 137 12.74 1.89 -16.29
N LEU A 138 11.78 1.98 -17.21
CA LEU A 138 11.58 3.17 -18.04
C LEU A 138 11.16 4.42 -17.25
N LEU A 139 10.71 4.25 -16.04
CA LEU A 139 10.28 5.32 -15.13
C LEU A 139 11.30 5.61 -14.02
N ASP A 140 12.49 4.98 -14.07
CA ASP A 140 13.51 5.05 -13.01
C ASP A 140 12.94 4.69 -11.62
N ALA A 141 12.04 3.70 -11.58
CA ALA A 141 11.31 3.29 -10.38
C ALA A 141 11.76 1.93 -9.82
N GLU A 142 12.87 1.37 -10.30
CA GLU A 142 13.39 0.05 -9.90
C GLU A 142 13.83 0.02 -8.44
N ASP A 143 14.38 1.12 -7.93
CA ASP A 143 14.88 1.25 -6.56
C ASP A 143 13.78 1.65 -5.55
N LEU A 144 12.53 1.84 -6.00
CA LEU A 144 11.42 2.17 -5.12
C LEU A 144 10.96 0.91 -4.36
N GLU A 145 11.16 0.91 -3.04
CA GLU A 145 10.57 -0.13 -2.19
C GLU A 145 9.03 -0.01 -2.22
N ALA A 146 8.34 -1.08 -2.56
CA ALA A 146 6.89 -1.16 -2.55
C ALA A 146 6.43 -2.43 -1.83
N ALA A 147 5.33 -2.32 -1.08
CA ALA A 147 4.63 -3.49 -0.56
C ALA A 147 3.78 -4.11 -1.68
N PRO A 148 3.53 -5.42 -1.67
CA PRO A 148 2.69 -6.09 -2.66
C PRO A 148 1.19 -5.80 -2.42
N ILE A 149 0.82 -4.54 -2.35
CA ILE A 149 -0.53 -4.05 -2.04
C ILE A 149 -0.98 -3.11 -3.13
N LEU A 150 -2.09 -3.45 -3.78
CA LEU A 150 -2.61 -2.72 -4.93
C LEU A 150 -3.63 -1.62 -4.56
N ASP A 151 -4.30 -1.75 -3.43
CA ASP A 151 -5.40 -0.85 -3.01
C ASP A 151 -4.91 0.50 -2.44
N ILE A 152 -3.68 0.88 -2.77
CA ILE A 152 -3.05 2.11 -2.32
C ILE A 152 -3.02 3.10 -3.49
N GLY A 153 -3.88 4.09 -3.43
CA GLY A 153 -3.80 5.25 -4.31
C GLY A 153 -2.65 6.19 -3.93
N ALA A 154 -2.45 7.23 -4.73
CA ALA A 154 -1.48 8.28 -4.42
C ALA A 154 -1.71 8.80 -2.99
N LEU A 155 -0.65 8.80 -2.20
CA LEU A 155 -0.68 9.27 -0.82
C LEU A 155 -0.91 10.78 -0.85
N ASP A 156 -2.03 11.22 -0.28
CA ASP A 156 -2.34 12.65 -0.19
C ASP A 156 -1.42 13.26 0.88
N GLU A 157 -0.37 13.97 0.45
CA GLU A 157 0.57 14.65 1.34
C GLU A 157 -0.03 15.89 2.02
N ARG A 158 -1.33 16.16 1.85
CA ARG A 158 -1.95 17.32 2.49
C ARG A 158 -2.14 17.06 3.97
N PRO A 159 -1.47 17.85 4.83
CA PRO A 159 -1.81 17.86 6.25
C PRO A 159 -3.24 18.39 6.39
N ALA A 160 -4.09 17.61 7.04
CA ALA A 160 -5.35 18.09 7.56
C ALA A 160 -5.10 18.86 8.85
#